data_5c204215157e7601bee946ff9ee6e286
#
_entry.id   5c204215157e7601bee946ff9ee6e286
#
_cell.length_a   1.000
_cell.length_b   1.000
_cell.length_c   1.000
_cell.angle_alpha   90.00
_cell.angle_beta   90.00
_cell.angle_gamma   90.00
#
_symmetry.space_group_name_H-M   'P 1'
#
loop_
_entity.id
_entity.type
_entity.pdbx_description
1 polymer ?
#
loop_
_entity_poly.entity_id
_entity_poly.type
_entity_poly.pdbx_seq_one_letter_code
_entity_poly.pdbx_strand_id
1 'polypeptide(L)'
;MKSQKLDNFHKDLQDYYSSIQIHKAPHKTYDRGLLDFLKDSHIQCVNSQVSWEEAIQISAQPLLDDGSISNDYVNAIINDQKNKGLYMFLADDLVLAHSAIENGVNRLDVSMCTFKEPVSFLNGKKAKIIIVLCAEDKTKHIHVLNDVLNIFSKKKSIDQITSLSTPAEIYAYIDKHIEK
;
A
#
# COMPACT_ATOMS: atom_id res chain seq x y z
N MET A 1 1.58 -19.07 16.77
CA MET A 1 0.27 -18.40 16.63
C MET A 1 0.34 -17.08 15.82
N LYS A 2 1.32 -16.22 16.01
CA LYS A 2 1.45 -14.95 15.22
C LYS A 2 1.72 -15.18 13.73
N SER A 3 2.55 -16.16 13.37
CA SER A 3 2.87 -16.51 11.98
C SER A 3 1.64 -16.94 11.18
N GLN A 4 0.80 -17.76 11.75
CA GLN A 4 -0.37 -18.34 11.07
C GLN A 4 -1.47 -17.31 10.73
N LYS A 5 -1.61 -16.23 11.53
CA LYS A 5 -2.55 -15.15 11.25
C LYS A 5 -2.08 -14.24 10.11
N LEU A 6 -0.77 -14.02 10.01
CA LEU A 6 -0.18 -13.23 8.92
C LEU A 6 -0.21 -14.01 7.60
N ASP A 7 0.09 -15.32 7.67
CA ASP A 7 0.00 -16.21 6.50
C ASP A 7 -1.44 -16.29 5.99
N ASN A 8 -2.43 -16.25 6.89
CA ASN A 8 -3.84 -16.19 6.53
C ASN A 8 -4.22 -14.85 5.88
N PHE A 9 -3.74 -13.72 6.41
CA PHE A 9 -4.00 -12.40 5.82
C PHE A 9 -3.37 -12.27 4.43
N HIS A 10 -2.16 -12.77 4.26
CA HIS A 10 -1.47 -12.81 2.98
C HIS A 10 -2.17 -13.73 1.98
N LYS A 11 -2.61 -14.90 2.45
CA LYS A 11 -3.39 -15.84 1.62
C LYS A 11 -4.74 -15.23 1.23
N ASP A 12 -5.43 -14.60 2.17
CA ASP A 12 -6.70 -13.91 1.92
C ASP A 12 -6.52 -12.77 0.89
N LEU A 13 -5.39 -12.03 0.94
CA LEU A 13 -5.02 -11.03 -0.06
C LEU A 13 -4.73 -11.65 -1.44
N GLN A 14 -3.99 -12.75 -1.50
CA GLN A 14 -3.69 -13.45 -2.75
C GLN A 14 -4.93 -14.11 -3.34
N ASP A 15 -5.76 -14.75 -2.52
CA ASP A 15 -7.00 -15.38 -2.94
C ASP A 15 -7.98 -14.32 -3.45
N TYR A 16 -8.04 -13.16 -2.79
CA TYR A 16 -8.83 -12.01 -3.23
C TYR A 16 -8.30 -11.42 -4.55
N TYR A 17 -6.99 -11.24 -4.68
CA TYR A 17 -6.34 -10.80 -5.91
C TYR A 17 -6.64 -11.74 -7.07
N SER A 18 -6.56 -13.04 -6.84
CA SER A 18 -6.88 -14.08 -7.83
C SER A 18 -8.37 -14.07 -8.21
N SER A 19 -9.26 -13.82 -7.25
CA SER A 19 -10.71 -13.77 -7.47
C SER A 19 -11.14 -12.53 -8.26
N ILE A 20 -10.47 -11.39 -8.09
CA ILE A 20 -10.77 -10.15 -8.83
C ILE A 20 -10.38 -10.26 -10.30
N GLN A 21 -9.32 -10.97 -10.63
CA GLN A 21 -8.93 -11.20 -12.01
C GLN A 21 -9.96 -12.05 -12.77
N ILE A 22 -10.77 -12.84 -12.05
CA ILE A 22 -11.77 -13.75 -12.62
C ILE A 22 -13.17 -13.11 -12.67
N HIS A 23 -13.49 -12.19 -11.78
CA HIS A 23 -14.82 -11.58 -11.70
C HIS A 23 -14.72 -10.08 -11.46
N LYS A 24 -15.18 -9.26 -12.41
CA LYS A 24 -15.52 -7.86 -12.14
C LYS A 24 -16.62 -7.87 -11.07
N ALA A 25 -16.26 -7.55 -9.83
CA ALA A 25 -17.25 -7.46 -8.77
C ALA A 25 -18.28 -6.38 -9.10
N PRO A 26 -19.58 -6.63 -8.93
CA PRO A 26 -20.58 -5.62 -9.17
C PRO A 26 -20.43 -4.46 -8.18
N HIS A 27 -20.43 -3.23 -8.70
CA HIS A 27 -20.49 -2.02 -7.90
C HIS A 27 -21.65 -2.10 -6.91
N LYS A 28 -21.38 -2.19 -5.63
CA LYS A 28 -22.34 -1.90 -4.58
C LYS A 28 -21.88 -0.72 -3.74
N THR A 29 -22.76 0.24 -3.68
CA THR A 29 -22.75 1.57 -3.10
C THR A 29 -22.60 1.63 -1.58
N TYR A 30 -21.79 0.79 -0.97
CA TYR A 30 -21.55 0.85 0.46
C TYR A 30 -20.10 0.52 0.71
N ASP A 31 -19.34 1.47 1.00
CA ASP A 31 -18.13 1.39 1.77
C ASP A 31 -17.08 2.32 1.20
N ARG A 32 -16.32 2.87 2.12
CA ARG A 32 -15.25 3.80 1.88
C ARG A 32 -14.16 3.17 1.01
N GLY A 33 -13.88 3.82 -0.09
CA GLY A 33 -12.82 3.47 -1.01
C GLY A 33 -11.48 4.14 -0.65
N LEU A 34 -10.52 4.00 -1.56
CA LEU A 34 -9.15 4.51 -1.35
C LEU A 34 -9.11 6.00 -0.98
N LEU A 35 -9.88 6.84 -1.68
CA LEU A 35 -9.86 8.29 -1.46
C LEU A 35 -10.55 8.76 -0.18
N ASP A 36 -11.28 7.89 0.51
CA ASP A 36 -11.80 8.20 1.83
C ASP A 36 -10.70 8.18 2.91
N PHE A 37 -9.57 7.54 2.62
CA PHE A 37 -8.43 7.40 3.53
C PHE A 37 -7.17 8.08 3.01
N LEU A 38 -6.84 7.90 1.72
CA LEU A 38 -5.68 8.52 1.10
C LEU A 38 -5.94 10.00 0.81
N LYS A 39 -5.49 10.86 1.71
CA LYS A 39 -5.51 12.31 1.54
C LYS A 39 -4.26 12.76 0.78
N ASP A 40 -4.25 13.96 0.23
CA ASP A 40 -3.06 14.57 -0.37
C ASP A 40 -1.89 14.68 0.65
N SER A 41 -2.20 14.97 1.91
CA SER A 41 -1.24 14.98 3.02
C SER A 41 -0.64 13.61 3.36
N HIS A 42 -1.24 12.53 2.89
CA HIS A 42 -0.75 11.16 3.04
C HIS A 42 0.14 10.70 1.86
N ILE A 43 0.34 11.56 0.88
CA ILE A 43 1.15 11.27 -0.31
C ILE A 43 2.48 12.01 -0.20
N GLN A 44 3.57 11.31 -0.50
CA GLN A 44 4.91 11.87 -0.51
C GLN A 44 5.62 11.56 -1.82
N CYS A 45 6.55 12.43 -2.21
CA CYS A 45 7.42 12.24 -3.36
C CYS A 45 8.86 12.35 -2.91
N VAL A 46 9.66 11.31 -3.11
CA VAL A 46 11.07 11.25 -2.73
C VAL A 46 11.93 11.26 -3.98
N ASN A 47 12.85 12.23 -4.06
CA ASN A 47 13.74 12.41 -5.21
C ASN A 47 15.15 11.84 -5.00
N SER A 48 15.53 11.54 -3.75
CA SER A 48 16.82 10.98 -3.39
C SER A 48 16.77 9.46 -3.31
N GLN A 49 17.95 8.83 -3.46
CA GLN A 49 18.07 7.42 -3.22
C GLN A 49 18.02 7.12 -1.71
N VAL A 50 17.24 6.13 -1.33
CA VAL A 50 17.07 5.67 0.06
C VAL A 50 17.14 4.15 0.15
N SER A 51 17.43 3.62 1.35
CA SER A 51 17.31 2.18 1.61
C SER A 51 15.84 1.76 1.67
N TRP A 52 15.58 0.47 1.51
CA TRP A 52 14.20 -0.03 1.56
C TRP A 52 13.57 0.12 2.96
N GLU A 53 14.36 -0.01 4.03
CA GLU A 53 13.89 0.25 5.41
C GLU A 53 13.48 1.71 5.57
N GLU A 54 14.33 2.62 5.12
CA GLU A 54 14.06 4.05 5.15
C GLU A 54 12.85 4.42 4.29
N ALA A 55 12.72 3.80 3.12
CA ALA A 55 11.57 3.99 2.23
C ALA A 55 10.24 3.58 2.90
N ILE A 56 10.22 2.47 3.63
CA ILE A 56 9.04 2.05 4.42
C ILE A 56 8.75 3.07 5.54
N GLN A 57 9.76 3.52 6.27
CA GLN A 57 9.61 4.51 7.33
C GLN A 57 9.03 5.82 6.80
N ILE A 58 9.58 6.34 5.71
CA ILE A 58 9.08 7.56 5.06
C ILE A 58 7.64 7.38 4.60
N SER A 59 7.34 6.27 3.97
CA SER A 59 5.99 5.99 3.44
C SER A 59 4.94 5.87 4.55
N ALA A 60 5.33 5.39 5.72
CA ALA A 60 4.45 5.22 6.88
C ALA A 60 4.32 6.49 7.74
N GLN A 61 5.19 7.49 7.58
CA GLN A 61 5.24 8.66 8.43
C GLN A 61 3.91 9.40 8.56
N PRO A 62 3.14 9.64 7.47
CA PRO A 62 1.84 10.31 7.61
C PRO A 62 0.86 9.58 8.51
N LEU A 63 0.89 8.25 8.52
CA LEU A 63 0.02 7.44 9.38
C LEU A 63 0.47 7.44 10.84
N LEU A 64 1.78 7.57 11.10
CA LEU A 64 2.32 7.81 12.43
C LEU A 64 1.89 9.19 12.96
N ASP A 65 2.01 10.21 12.15
CA ASP A 65 1.66 11.59 12.50
C ASP A 65 0.17 11.73 12.81
N ASP A 66 -0.69 11.04 12.07
CA ASP A 66 -2.14 11.02 12.30
C ASP A 66 -2.55 10.06 13.44
N GLY A 67 -1.64 9.29 13.99
CA GLY A 67 -1.92 8.31 15.05
C GLY A 67 -2.70 7.09 14.57
N SER A 68 -2.74 6.83 13.27
CA SER A 68 -3.40 5.64 12.68
C SER A 68 -2.66 4.36 12.97
N ILE A 69 -1.34 4.44 13.11
CA ILE A 69 -0.44 3.34 13.47
C ILE A 69 0.54 3.78 14.56
N SER A 70 1.15 2.82 15.22
CA SER A 70 2.28 3.02 16.12
C SER A 70 3.60 2.65 15.44
N ASN A 71 4.73 3.04 16.06
CA ASN A 71 6.07 2.62 15.61
C ASN A 71 6.23 1.10 15.56
N ASP A 72 5.54 0.36 16.42
CA ASP A 72 5.57 -1.09 16.42
C ASP A 72 5.04 -1.68 15.11
N TYR A 73 4.06 -1.03 14.49
CA TYR A 73 3.53 -1.43 13.19
C TYR A 73 4.58 -1.29 12.08
N VAL A 74 5.30 -0.17 12.05
CA VAL A 74 6.38 0.06 11.08
C VAL A 74 7.51 -0.95 11.26
N ASN A 75 7.91 -1.20 12.51
CA ASN A 75 8.92 -2.20 12.83
C ASN A 75 8.47 -3.61 12.43
N ALA A 76 7.19 -3.93 12.63
CA ALA A 76 6.62 -5.22 12.21
C ALA A 76 6.65 -5.39 10.68
N ILE A 77 6.32 -4.35 9.91
CA ILE A 77 6.43 -4.38 8.45
C ILE A 77 7.87 -4.67 8.02
N ILE A 78 8.85 -3.97 8.58
CA ILE A 78 10.26 -4.14 8.26
C ILE A 78 10.74 -5.56 8.61
N ASN A 79 10.37 -6.06 9.78
CA ASN A 79 10.72 -7.41 10.21
C ASN A 79 10.06 -8.48 9.35
N ASP A 80 8.80 -8.29 8.96
CA ASP A 80 8.10 -9.20 8.06
C ASP A 80 8.77 -9.26 6.70
N GLN A 81 9.20 -8.13 6.16
CA GLN A 81 9.94 -8.08 4.91
C GLN A 81 11.28 -8.83 4.99
N LYS A 82 12.02 -8.69 6.08
CA LYS A 82 13.27 -9.43 6.33
C LYS A 82 13.06 -10.93 6.40
N ASN A 83 11.99 -11.37 7.05
CA ASN A 83 11.76 -12.78 7.37
C ASN A 83 10.97 -13.54 6.32
N LYS A 84 10.11 -12.86 5.56
CA LYS A 84 9.14 -13.48 4.62
C LYS A 84 9.42 -13.16 3.15
N GLY A 85 10.44 -12.36 2.86
CA GLY A 85 10.84 -12.02 1.49
C GLY A 85 9.85 -11.09 0.77
N LEU A 86 9.58 -11.37 -0.50
CA LEU A 86 8.92 -10.43 -1.42
C LEU A 86 7.39 -10.42 -1.39
N TYR A 87 6.77 -10.89 -0.32
CA TYR A 87 5.31 -11.03 -0.23
C TYR A 87 4.53 -9.72 -0.32
N MET A 88 5.16 -8.57 -0.08
CA MET A 88 4.53 -7.25 -0.17
C MET A 88 4.47 -6.69 -1.61
N PHE A 89 5.16 -7.30 -2.57
CA PHE A 89 5.09 -6.87 -3.96
C PHE A 89 3.77 -7.31 -4.60
N LEU A 90 2.90 -6.35 -4.94
CA LEU A 90 1.66 -6.61 -5.69
C LEU A 90 1.90 -6.70 -7.19
N ALA A 91 2.86 -5.96 -7.69
CA ALA A 91 3.28 -5.91 -9.09
C ALA A 91 4.74 -5.45 -9.16
N ASP A 92 5.32 -5.47 -10.34
CA ASP A 92 6.61 -4.84 -10.58
C ASP A 92 6.50 -3.35 -10.22
N ASP A 93 7.50 -2.85 -9.52
CA ASP A 93 7.60 -1.46 -9.05
C ASP A 93 6.56 -1.04 -7.98
N LEU A 94 5.70 -1.94 -7.50
CA LEU A 94 4.66 -1.64 -6.53
C LEU A 94 4.73 -2.54 -5.28
N VAL A 95 4.87 -1.90 -4.12
CA VAL A 95 4.82 -2.54 -2.80
C VAL A 95 3.58 -2.10 -2.05
N LEU A 96 2.83 -3.06 -1.50
CA LEU A 96 1.81 -2.83 -0.47
C LEU A 96 2.37 -3.26 0.88
N ALA A 97 2.88 -2.30 1.64
CA ALA A 97 3.45 -2.53 2.95
C ALA A 97 2.32 -2.66 3.99
N HIS A 98 2.28 -3.79 4.67
CA HIS A 98 1.29 -4.09 5.69
C HIS A 98 1.81 -5.12 6.69
N SER A 99 1.16 -5.22 7.83
CA SER A 99 1.44 -6.24 8.85
C SER A 99 0.14 -6.62 9.58
N ALA A 100 0.25 -7.50 10.57
CA ALA A 100 -0.92 -7.93 11.35
C ALA A 100 -1.50 -6.78 12.19
N ILE A 101 -2.81 -6.79 12.36
CA ILE A 101 -3.58 -5.75 13.08
C ILE A 101 -3.05 -5.52 14.50
N GLU A 102 -2.74 -6.61 15.20
CA GLU A 102 -2.23 -6.58 16.58
C GLU A 102 -0.83 -5.93 16.72
N ASN A 103 -0.17 -5.65 15.62
CA ASN A 103 1.17 -5.03 15.61
C ASN A 103 1.15 -3.51 15.74
N GLY A 104 0.00 -2.90 15.99
CA GLY A 104 -0.08 -1.47 16.28
C GLY A 104 -0.96 -0.65 15.35
N VAL A 105 -2.03 -1.25 14.82
CA VAL A 105 -3.08 -0.54 14.07
C VAL A 105 -4.12 0.03 15.02
N ASN A 106 -4.41 1.33 14.90
CA ASN A 106 -5.44 2.03 15.66
C ASN A 106 -6.72 2.23 14.85
N ARG A 107 -6.59 2.42 13.54
CA ARG A 107 -7.72 2.57 12.60
C ARG A 107 -7.30 2.25 11.17
N LEU A 108 -8.29 1.98 10.31
CA LEU A 108 -8.07 1.84 8.88
C LEU A 108 -7.58 3.17 8.27
N ASP A 109 -6.44 3.13 7.61
CA ASP A 109 -5.88 4.29 6.92
C ASP A 109 -4.88 3.86 5.84
N VAL A 110 -4.53 4.79 4.94
CA VAL A 110 -3.63 4.56 3.82
C VAL A 110 -2.70 5.74 3.63
N SER A 111 -1.43 5.46 3.36
CA SER A 111 -0.47 6.44 2.83
C SER A 111 0.27 5.88 1.63
N MET A 112 0.89 6.73 0.84
CA MET A 112 1.75 6.30 -0.26
C MET A 112 2.93 7.23 -0.46
N CYS A 113 3.99 6.67 -1.03
CA CYS A 113 5.17 7.41 -1.42
C CYS A 113 5.62 6.98 -2.82
N THR A 114 5.97 7.94 -3.65
CA THR A 114 6.63 7.71 -4.93
C THR A 114 8.11 7.99 -4.83
N PHE A 115 8.93 7.20 -5.49
CA PHE A 115 10.37 7.31 -5.49
C PHE A 115 10.87 7.51 -6.92
N LYS A 116 11.55 8.63 -7.15
CA LYS A 116 12.17 8.92 -8.45
C LYS A 116 13.29 7.94 -8.78
N GLU A 117 14.12 7.67 -7.77
CA GLU A 117 15.13 6.60 -7.82
C GLU A 117 14.50 5.31 -7.27
N PRO A 118 14.40 4.23 -8.07
CA PRO A 118 13.80 2.99 -7.61
C PRO A 118 14.49 2.44 -6.35
N VAL A 119 13.70 2.10 -5.34
CA VAL A 119 14.17 1.53 -4.07
C VAL A 119 14.49 0.06 -4.27
N SER A 120 15.73 -0.32 -3.97
CA SER A 120 16.17 -1.72 -4.05
C SER A 120 15.77 -2.48 -2.78
N PHE A 121 14.94 -3.48 -2.94
CA PHE A 121 14.56 -4.43 -1.91
C PHE A 121 15.46 -5.66 -1.92
N LEU A 122 15.30 -6.50 -0.91
CA LEU A 122 15.97 -7.79 -0.83
C LEU A 122 15.69 -8.62 -2.10
N ASN A 123 16.64 -9.48 -2.49
CA ASN A 123 16.56 -10.33 -3.70
C ASN A 123 16.52 -9.56 -5.03
N GLY A 124 16.97 -8.31 -5.06
CA GLY A 124 17.13 -7.53 -6.28
C GLY A 124 15.86 -6.94 -6.88
N LYS A 125 14.70 -7.12 -6.25
CA LYS A 125 13.48 -6.42 -6.67
C LYS A 125 13.54 -4.94 -6.32
N LYS A 126 12.91 -4.12 -7.17
CA LYS A 126 12.85 -2.67 -7.01
C LYS A 126 11.41 -2.18 -6.95
N ALA A 127 11.20 -1.10 -6.19
CA ALA A 127 9.91 -0.43 -6.11
C ALA A 127 10.04 1.05 -6.42
N LYS A 128 9.08 1.59 -7.15
CA LYS A 128 8.90 3.03 -7.39
C LYS A 128 7.75 3.61 -6.58
N ILE A 129 6.83 2.77 -6.14
CA ILE A 129 5.68 3.16 -5.31
C ILE A 129 5.61 2.21 -4.12
N ILE A 130 5.48 2.79 -2.93
CA ILE A 130 5.15 2.07 -1.70
C ILE A 130 3.83 2.64 -1.18
N ILE A 131 2.84 1.76 -1.02
CA ILE A 131 1.58 2.07 -0.35
C ILE A 131 1.61 1.39 1.00
N VAL A 132 1.32 2.11 2.07
CA VAL A 132 1.17 1.55 3.42
C VAL A 132 -0.32 1.47 3.73
N LEU A 133 -0.78 0.28 4.01
CA LEU A 133 -2.15 -0.01 4.41
C LEU A 133 -2.17 -0.50 5.85
N CYS A 134 -2.96 0.11 6.69
CA CYS A 134 -3.30 -0.41 8.00
C CYS A 134 -4.81 -0.64 8.08
N ALA A 135 -5.23 -1.82 8.54
CA ALA A 135 -6.63 -2.21 8.59
C ALA A 135 -7.01 -2.72 9.97
N GLU A 136 -8.16 -2.31 10.47
CA GLU A 136 -8.69 -2.76 11.77
C GLU A 136 -9.25 -4.18 11.72
N ASP A 137 -9.70 -4.62 10.55
CA ASP A 137 -10.26 -5.96 10.35
C ASP A 137 -9.99 -6.46 8.91
N LYS A 138 -10.43 -7.69 8.63
CA LYS A 138 -10.19 -8.36 7.36
C LYS A 138 -11.12 -7.92 6.22
N THR A 139 -12.17 -7.17 6.50
CA THR A 139 -13.25 -6.90 5.54
C THR A 139 -13.34 -5.44 5.11
N LYS A 140 -13.13 -4.50 6.02
CA LYS A 140 -13.29 -3.06 5.75
C LYS A 140 -12.32 -2.50 4.70
N HIS A 141 -11.15 -3.15 4.53
CA HIS A 141 -10.12 -2.70 3.57
C HIS A 141 -10.31 -3.25 2.15
N ILE A 142 -11.31 -4.11 1.91
CA ILE A 142 -11.50 -4.78 0.61
C ILE A 142 -11.70 -3.77 -0.52
N HIS A 143 -12.50 -2.72 -0.29
CA HIS A 143 -12.73 -1.68 -1.30
C HIS A 143 -11.50 -0.83 -1.57
N VAL A 144 -10.72 -0.54 -0.54
CA VAL A 144 -9.42 0.13 -0.68
C VAL A 144 -8.47 -0.69 -1.55
N LEU A 145 -8.39 -2.00 -1.30
CA LEU A 145 -7.57 -2.92 -2.11
C LEU A 145 -8.04 -3.00 -3.56
N ASN A 146 -9.35 -3.04 -3.80
CA ASN A 146 -9.90 -2.99 -5.15
C ASN A 146 -9.47 -1.76 -5.91
N ASP A 147 -9.58 -0.60 -5.28
CA ASP A 147 -9.19 0.67 -5.88
C ASP A 147 -7.68 0.69 -6.18
N VAL A 148 -6.86 0.22 -5.24
CA VAL A 148 -5.40 0.09 -5.43
C VAL A 148 -5.10 -0.79 -6.64
N LEU A 149 -5.72 -1.96 -6.73
CA LEU A 149 -5.50 -2.89 -7.82
C LEU A 149 -5.96 -2.33 -9.17
N ASN A 150 -7.13 -1.69 -9.21
CA ASN A 150 -7.66 -1.10 -10.44
C ASN A 150 -6.76 0.01 -10.98
N ILE A 151 -6.21 0.85 -10.10
CA ILE A 151 -5.36 1.98 -10.49
C ILE A 151 -3.93 1.52 -10.81
N PHE A 152 -3.34 0.68 -9.96
CA PHE A 152 -1.91 0.38 -9.99
C PHE A 152 -1.54 -0.97 -10.64
N SER A 153 -2.50 -1.78 -11.09
CA SER A 153 -2.21 -3.06 -11.73
C SER A 153 -1.53 -2.95 -13.10
N LYS A 154 -1.59 -1.76 -13.72
CA LYS A 154 -1.05 -1.52 -15.05
C LYS A 154 0.28 -0.77 -14.95
N LYS A 155 1.33 -1.31 -15.59
CA LYS A 155 2.63 -0.64 -15.67
C LYS A 155 2.53 0.81 -16.15
N LYS A 156 1.67 1.09 -17.12
CA LYS A 156 1.43 2.44 -17.63
C LYS A 156 0.98 3.40 -16.53
N SER A 157 0.12 2.97 -15.63
CA SER A 157 -0.36 3.80 -14.52
C SER A 157 0.77 4.10 -13.52
N ILE A 158 1.60 3.11 -13.21
CA ILE A 158 2.79 3.28 -12.35
C ILE A 158 3.74 4.29 -12.98
N ASP A 159 4.05 4.15 -14.26
CA ASP A 159 4.97 5.06 -14.97
C ASP A 159 4.40 6.50 -15.03
N GLN A 160 3.10 6.66 -15.23
CA GLN A 160 2.46 7.97 -15.21
C GLN A 160 2.49 8.62 -13.83
N ILE A 161 2.14 7.88 -12.79
CA ILE A 161 2.14 8.38 -11.40
C ILE A 161 3.55 8.76 -10.95
N THR A 162 4.53 7.95 -11.26
CA THR A 162 5.94 8.22 -10.88
C THR A 162 6.59 9.34 -11.70
N SER A 163 5.98 9.77 -12.80
CA SER A 163 6.38 10.96 -13.54
C SER A 163 5.87 12.27 -12.94
N LEU A 164 4.88 12.21 -12.05
CA LEU A 164 4.33 13.36 -11.34
C LEU A 164 5.27 13.81 -10.23
N SER A 165 5.26 15.10 -9.93
CA SER A 165 6.25 15.70 -9.04
C SER A 165 5.71 16.10 -7.66
N THR A 166 4.39 16.22 -7.54
CA THR A 166 3.76 16.70 -6.31
C THR A 166 2.65 15.78 -5.80
N PRO A 167 2.42 15.73 -4.48
CA PRO A 167 1.31 14.99 -3.90
C PRO A 167 -0.05 15.37 -4.48
N ALA A 168 -0.29 16.66 -4.75
CA ALA A 168 -1.54 17.13 -5.31
C ALA A 168 -1.80 16.61 -6.74
N GLU A 169 -0.77 16.53 -7.58
CA GLU A 169 -0.88 15.94 -8.93
C GLU A 169 -1.18 14.45 -8.86
N ILE A 170 -0.54 13.73 -7.93
CA ILE A 170 -0.77 12.30 -7.73
C ILE A 170 -2.20 12.06 -7.24
N TYR A 171 -2.66 12.84 -6.26
CA TYR A 171 -4.03 12.75 -5.76
C TYR A 171 -5.05 12.99 -6.88
N ALA A 172 -4.85 14.05 -7.68
CA ALA A 172 -5.72 14.37 -8.82
C ALA A 172 -5.74 13.26 -9.88
N TYR A 173 -4.60 12.63 -10.14
CA TYR A 173 -4.51 11.47 -11.03
C TYR A 173 -5.36 10.31 -10.52
N ILE A 174 -5.23 9.98 -9.24
CA ILE A 174 -5.99 8.89 -8.60
C ILE A 174 -7.49 9.19 -8.64
N ASP A 175 -7.90 10.41 -8.26
CA ASP A 175 -9.31 10.82 -8.27
C ASP A 175 -9.95 10.72 -9.66
N LYS A 176 -9.19 11.05 -10.69
CA LYS A 176 -9.64 10.97 -12.08
C LYS A 176 -9.81 9.51 -12.57
N HIS A 177 -8.99 8.60 -12.09
CA HIS A 177 -8.92 7.22 -12.59
C HIS A 177 -9.60 6.20 -11.68
N ILE A 178 -10.07 6.61 -10.51
CA ILE A 178 -10.88 5.75 -9.65
C ILE A 178 -12.25 5.54 -10.31
N GLU A 179 -12.67 4.30 -10.44
CA GLU A 179 -14.00 3.99 -10.94
C GLU A 179 -15.04 4.44 -9.90
N LYS A 180 -15.89 5.38 -10.30
CA LYS A 180 -17.00 5.89 -9.46
C LYS A 180 -18.24 5.01 -9.57
#